data_b74d71d13427cffae2b12e28012feb4e
#
_entry.id   b74d71d13427cffae2b12e28012feb4e
#
_cell.length_a   1.000
_cell.length_b   1.000
_cell.length_c   1.000
_cell.angle_alpha   90.00
_cell.angle_beta   90.00
_cell.angle_gamma   90.00
#
_symmetry.space_group_name_H-M   'P 1'
#
loop_
_entity.id
_entity.type
_entity.pdbx_description
1 polymer ?
#
loop_
_entity_poly.entity_id
_entity_poly.type
_entity_poly.pdbx_seq_one_letter_code
_entity_poly.pdbx_strand_id
1 'polypeptide(L)'
;MKTSTLFCFAALLALVSCSKDNTFEQEQVPAGNSLTAAIADGLHGSWSKGDGITLFHDGHAASVSTLASGGTSGLSGSVEGTFTDSNPLYGVYPAENAVSSDRESVTVTVPAAQTAEGDGYDAKAAVSVAHTVSESLTFQAIGGGIKLNFQMSGVTKIELESVDGYTLSGTATIKWN
;
A
#
# COMPACT_ATOMS: atom_id res chain seq x y z
N MET A 1 -87.50 -18.47 35.22
CA MET A 1 -86.29 -19.08 34.63
C MET A 1 -85.89 -18.27 33.40
N LYS A 2 -84.87 -17.45 33.52
CA LYS A 2 -84.43 -16.50 32.47
C LYS A 2 -83.11 -17.02 31.90
N THR A 3 -83.16 -17.43 30.64
CA THR A 3 -81.96 -17.83 29.85
C THR A 3 -81.39 -16.58 29.22
N SER A 4 -80.16 -16.24 29.61
CA SER A 4 -79.41 -15.10 29.07
C SER A 4 -78.48 -15.60 27.96
N THR A 5 -78.77 -15.15 26.75
CA THR A 5 -78.01 -15.50 25.55
C THR A 5 -76.85 -14.48 25.40
N LEU A 6 -75.66 -14.92 25.56
CA LEU A 6 -74.46 -14.11 25.40
C LEU A 6 -74.00 -14.12 23.94
N PHE A 7 -74.15 -12.97 23.26
CA PHE A 7 -73.65 -12.75 21.94
C PHE A 7 -72.17 -12.48 21.97
N CYS A 8 -71.40 -13.38 21.42
CA CYS A 8 -69.96 -13.21 21.24
C CYS A 8 -69.69 -12.51 19.92
N PHE A 9 -69.35 -11.22 19.97
CA PHE A 9 -68.94 -10.46 18.81
C PHE A 9 -67.47 -10.80 18.54
N ALA A 10 -67.22 -11.60 17.51
CA ALA A 10 -65.89 -11.84 17.01
C ALA A 10 -65.45 -10.62 16.18
N ALA A 11 -64.65 -9.75 16.72
CA ALA A 11 -63.98 -8.69 15.99
C ALA A 11 -62.81 -9.29 15.21
N LEU A 12 -63.00 -9.38 13.89
CA LEU A 12 -61.94 -9.78 12.96
C LEU A 12 -60.98 -8.61 12.79
N LEU A 13 -59.89 -8.59 13.53
CA LEU A 13 -58.75 -7.68 13.31
C LEU A 13 -57.98 -8.19 12.09
N ALA A 14 -58.23 -7.54 10.95
CA ALA A 14 -57.34 -7.67 9.81
C ALA A 14 -56.04 -6.97 10.12
N LEU A 15 -55.02 -7.76 10.51
CA LEU A 15 -53.64 -7.31 10.54
C LEU A 15 -53.18 -7.12 9.09
N VAL A 16 -53.22 -5.88 8.62
CA VAL A 16 -52.49 -5.47 7.43
C VAL A 16 -50.98 -5.49 7.83
N SER A 17 -50.34 -6.62 7.59
CA SER A 17 -48.91 -6.71 7.64
C SER A 17 -48.38 -5.91 6.44
N CYS A 18 -48.04 -4.64 6.66
CA CYS A 18 -47.12 -3.93 5.77
C CYS A 18 -45.75 -4.60 5.94
N SER A 19 -45.46 -5.58 5.14
CA SER A 19 -44.09 -5.96 4.79
C SER A 19 -43.48 -4.75 4.12
N LYS A 20 -42.86 -3.84 4.87
CA LYS A 20 -41.76 -3.08 4.33
C LYS A 20 -40.63 -4.08 4.17
N ASP A 21 -40.48 -4.60 2.97
CA ASP A 21 -39.21 -5.12 2.51
C ASP A 21 -38.22 -3.94 2.58
N ASN A 22 -37.65 -3.73 3.78
CA ASN A 22 -36.37 -3.10 3.90
C ASN A 22 -35.34 -4.14 3.42
N THR A 23 -35.32 -4.38 2.13
CA THR A 23 -34.12 -4.76 1.44
C THR A 23 -33.21 -3.54 1.64
N PHE A 24 -32.42 -3.54 2.72
CA PHE A 24 -31.17 -2.83 2.70
C PHE A 24 -30.44 -3.46 1.51
N GLU A 25 -30.48 -2.82 0.36
CA GLU A 25 -29.40 -2.98 -0.58
C GLU A 25 -28.18 -2.64 0.24
N GLN A 26 -27.48 -3.66 0.72
CA GLN A 26 -26.08 -3.51 1.11
C GLN A 26 -25.46 -2.98 -0.17
N GLU A 27 -25.20 -1.69 -0.16
CA GLU A 27 -24.31 -1.06 -1.12
C GLU A 27 -23.06 -1.92 -1.07
N GLN A 28 -22.93 -2.78 -2.07
CA GLN A 28 -21.83 -3.71 -2.18
C GLN A 28 -20.62 -2.84 -2.35
N VAL A 29 -19.90 -2.60 -1.24
CA VAL A 29 -18.61 -1.91 -1.28
C VAL A 29 -17.80 -2.65 -2.34
N PRO A 30 -17.37 -1.99 -3.42
CA PRO A 30 -16.60 -2.65 -4.46
C PRO A 30 -15.44 -3.38 -3.80
N ALA A 31 -15.31 -4.67 -4.06
CA ALA A 31 -14.17 -5.42 -3.57
C ALA A 31 -12.95 -4.81 -4.24
N GLY A 32 -12.07 -4.20 -3.45
CA GLY A 32 -10.84 -3.64 -3.97
C GLY A 32 -9.98 -4.73 -4.64
N ASN A 33 -9.15 -4.33 -5.57
CA ASN A 33 -8.27 -5.22 -6.32
C ASN A 33 -7.31 -5.98 -5.39
N SER A 34 -7.18 -7.27 -5.61
CA SER A 34 -6.22 -8.10 -4.88
C SER A 34 -4.83 -7.91 -5.51
N LEU A 35 -3.95 -7.20 -4.81
CA LEU A 35 -2.66 -6.79 -5.32
C LEU A 35 -1.56 -7.80 -4.99
N THR A 36 -0.61 -7.92 -5.88
CA THR A 36 0.63 -8.67 -5.67
C THR A 36 1.85 -7.77 -5.83
N ALA A 37 2.93 -8.08 -5.12
CA ALA A 37 4.18 -7.36 -5.20
C ALA A 37 5.35 -8.32 -5.44
N ALA A 38 6.29 -7.89 -6.26
CA ALA A 38 7.56 -8.57 -6.51
C ALA A 38 8.70 -7.54 -6.50
N ILE A 39 9.90 -7.97 -6.13
CA ILE A 39 11.11 -7.18 -6.27
C ILE A 39 11.78 -7.58 -7.59
N ALA A 40 12.11 -6.57 -8.40
CA ALA A 40 13.05 -6.75 -9.50
C ALA A 40 14.48 -6.90 -8.98
N ASP A 41 15.40 -7.33 -9.81
CA ASP A 41 16.81 -7.38 -9.46
C ASP A 41 17.29 -6.01 -8.97
N GLY A 42 17.86 -5.95 -7.77
CA GLY A 42 18.26 -4.71 -7.14
C GLY A 42 18.98 -4.90 -5.81
N LEU A 43 18.98 -3.86 -5.00
CA LEU A 43 19.65 -3.83 -3.69
C LEU A 43 18.97 -4.67 -2.61
N HIS A 44 17.72 -5.05 -2.81
CA HIS A 44 16.96 -5.86 -1.88
C HIS A 44 17.02 -7.32 -2.26
N GLY A 45 17.43 -8.16 -1.34
CA GLY A 45 17.40 -9.60 -1.52
C GLY A 45 15.99 -10.19 -1.39
N SER A 46 15.20 -9.71 -0.45
CA SER A 46 13.86 -10.23 -0.15
C SER A 46 13.11 -9.29 0.79
N TRP A 47 11.80 -9.37 0.74
CA TRP A 47 10.91 -8.73 1.71
C TRP A 47 10.79 -9.57 2.98
N SER A 48 10.46 -8.90 4.05
CA SER A 48 10.03 -9.55 5.27
C SER A 48 8.52 -9.46 5.43
N LYS A 49 7.94 -10.45 6.08
CA LYS A 49 6.52 -10.40 6.44
C LYS A 49 6.26 -9.17 7.30
N GLY A 50 5.26 -8.39 6.91
CA GLY A 50 4.90 -7.17 7.62
C GLY A 50 5.60 -5.91 7.11
N ASP A 51 6.52 -6.02 6.14
CA ASP A 51 7.09 -4.85 5.47
C ASP A 51 5.99 -3.98 4.87
N GLY A 52 6.08 -2.68 5.10
CA GLY A 52 5.09 -1.72 4.66
C GLY A 52 5.38 -1.17 3.26
N ILE A 53 4.33 -1.06 2.47
CA ILE A 53 4.33 -0.43 1.15
C ILE A 53 3.26 0.64 1.13
N THR A 54 3.62 1.87 0.73
CA THR A 54 2.63 2.91 0.44
C THR A 54 2.18 2.80 -1.01
N LEU A 55 0.88 2.72 -1.21
CA LEU A 55 0.23 2.69 -2.52
C LEU A 55 -0.39 4.05 -2.82
N PHE A 56 -0.25 4.50 -4.05
CA PHE A 56 -0.86 5.73 -4.56
C PHE A 56 -1.69 5.41 -5.79
N HIS A 57 -2.90 5.93 -5.82
CA HIS A 57 -3.80 5.86 -6.96
C HIS A 57 -4.57 7.16 -7.06
N ASP A 58 -4.88 7.59 -8.29
CA ASP A 58 -5.58 8.86 -8.57
C ASP A 58 -4.91 10.10 -7.96
N GLY A 59 -3.58 10.09 -7.88
CA GLY A 59 -2.79 11.19 -7.31
C GLY A 59 -2.85 11.32 -5.78
N HIS A 60 -3.35 10.30 -5.09
CA HIS A 60 -3.48 10.29 -3.63
C HIS A 60 -2.91 9.01 -3.03
N ALA A 61 -2.49 9.10 -1.77
CA ALA A 61 -2.17 7.89 -1.00
C ALA A 61 -3.46 7.07 -0.81
N ALA A 62 -3.52 5.93 -1.47
CA ALA A 62 -4.69 5.06 -1.42
C ALA A 62 -4.68 4.19 -0.16
N SER A 63 -3.53 3.59 0.15
CA SER A 63 -3.38 2.76 1.34
C SER A 63 -1.92 2.56 1.71
N VAL A 64 -1.69 2.15 2.95
CA VAL A 64 -0.44 1.49 3.36
C VAL A 64 -0.75 0.01 3.51
N SER A 65 -0.12 -0.80 2.68
CA SER A 65 -0.29 -2.25 2.68
C SER A 65 0.93 -2.93 3.27
N THR A 66 0.73 -4.11 3.84
CA THR A 66 1.82 -4.94 4.32
C THR A 66 1.89 -6.24 3.54
N LEU A 67 3.08 -6.79 3.43
CA LEU A 67 3.29 -8.09 2.82
C LEU A 67 2.74 -9.21 3.71
N ALA A 68 1.95 -10.08 3.13
CA ALA A 68 1.36 -11.22 3.82
C ALA A 68 2.41 -12.31 4.14
N SER A 69 3.42 -12.43 3.29
CA SER A 69 4.54 -13.37 3.45
C SER A 69 5.83 -12.75 2.93
N GLY A 70 6.98 -13.33 3.28
CA GLY A 70 8.25 -12.97 2.66
C GLY A 70 8.33 -13.40 1.19
N GLY A 71 9.19 -12.76 0.41
CA GLY A 71 9.34 -13.03 -1.02
C GLY A 71 8.26 -12.38 -1.87
N THR A 72 8.03 -12.88 -3.08
CA THR A 72 6.92 -12.43 -3.92
C THR A 72 5.62 -12.84 -3.28
N SER A 73 4.74 -11.89 -2.99
CA SER A 73 3.53 -12.20 -2.24
C SER A 73 2.39 -11.23 -2.52
N GLY A 74 1.20 -11.66 -2.09
CA GLY A 74 0.04 -10.79 -2.01
C GLY A 74 0.22 -9.67 -0.98
N LEU A 75 -0.38 -8.55 -1.23
CA LEU A 75 -0.50 -7.45 -0.29
C LEU A 75 -1.73 -7.65 0.59
N SER A 76 -1.65 -7.23 1.85
CA SER A 76 -2.80 -7.29 2.77
C SER A 76 -3.85 -6.23 2.49
N GLY A 77 -3.48 -5.18 1.76
CA GLY A 77 -4.36 -4.10 1.36
C GLY A 77 -4.95 -4.31 -0.03
N SER A 78 -6.00 -3.56 -0.30
CA SER A 78 -6.59 -3.45 -1.62
C SER A 78 -6.73 -1.98 -2.00
N VAL A 79 -6.76 -1.71 -3.30
CA VAL A 79 -7.00 -0.37 -3.84
C VAL A 79 -8.19 -0.46 -4.79
N GLU A 80 -9.15 0.42 -4.59
CA GLU A 80 -10.32 0.49 -5.45
C GLU A 80 -10.00 1.23 -6.76
N GLY A 81 -10.72 0.88 -7.79
CA GLY A 81 -10.64 1.55 -9.08
C GLY A 81 -10.01 0.70 -10.18
N THR A 82 -9.90 1.32 -11.35
CA THR A 82 -9.27 0.72 -12.53
C THR A 82 -7.97 1.43 -12.81
N PHE A 83 -6.91 0.66 -12.95
CA PHE A 83 -5.59 1.20 -13.28
C PHE A 83 -5.45 1.33 -14.80
N THR A 84 -5.01 2.49 -15.25
CA THR A 84 -4.84 2.81 -16.68
C THR A 84 -3.57 3.64 -16.88
N ASP A 85 -3.12 3.80 -18.12
CA ASP A 85 -1.95 4.65 -18.43
C ASP A 85 -2.11 6.10 -17.97
N SER A 86 -3.34 6.63 -17.96
CA SER A 86 -3.64 7.97 -17.46
C SER A 86 -3.91 8.03 -15.95
N ASN A 87 -4.06 6.88 -15.30
CA ASN A 87 -4.30 6.75 -13.87
C ASN A 87 -3.72 5.44 -13.33
N PRO A 88 -2.39 5.34 -13.28
CA PRO A 88 -1.71 4.14 -12.85
C PRO A 88 -1.73 3.96 -11.34
N LEU A 89 -1.36 2.76 -10.91
CA LEU A 89 -1.04 2.46 -9.53
C LEU A 89 0.47 2.59 -9.32
N TYR A 90 0.86 3.35 -8.30
CA TYR A 90 2.24 3.45 -7.83
C TYR A 90 2.42 2.77 -6.49
N GLY A 91 3.60 2.22 -6.27
CA GLY A 91 4.03 1.68 -5.00
C GLY A 91 5.36 2.26 -4.56
N VAL A 92 5.53 2.51 -3.27
CA VAL A 92 6.80 2.93 -2.66
C VAL A 92 7.14 1.99 -1.50
N TYR A 93 8.33 1.48 -1.50
CA TYR A 93 8.92 0.67 -0.43
C TYR A 93 10.28 1.26 -0.01
N PRO A 94 10.59 1.34 1.29
CA PRO A 94 9.68 1.17 2.43
C PRO A 94 8.60 2.25 2.49
N ALA A 95 7.49 1.96 3.15
CA ALA A 95 6.33 2.84 3.21
C ALA A 95 6.64 4.24 3.76
N GLU A 96 7.53 4.34 4.74
CA GLU A 96 7.93 5.60 5.37
C GLU A 96 8.68 6.55 4.44
N ASN A 97 9.21 6.06 3.33
CA ASN A 97 9.93 6.88 2.35
C ASN A 97 9.00 7.53 1.32
N ALA A 98 7.73 7.20 1.34
CA ALA A 98 6.74 7.79 0.45
C ALA A 98 6.37 9.22 0.89
N VAL A 99 6.36 10.16 -0.04
CA VAL A 99 6.00 11.56 0.23
C VAL A 99 4.67 11.91 -0.43
N SER A 100 4.59 11.77 -1.73
CA SER A 100 3.40 12.12 -2.53
C SER A 100 3.43 11.44 -3.89
N SER A 101 2.30 11.48 -4.57
CA SER A 101 2.21 11.11 -5.98
C SER A 101 1.27 12.07 -6.69
N ASP A 102 1.50 12.24 -7.97
CA ASP A 102 0.51 12.69 -8.94
C ASP A 102 0.25 11.55 -9.94
N ARG A 103 -0.48 11.82 -11.04
CA ARG A 103 -0.78 10.79 -12.04
C ARG A 103 0.39 10.44 -12.97
N GLU A 104 1.50 11.16 -12.87
CA GLU A 104 2.65 11.01 -13.77
C GLU A 104 3.93 10.64 -13.02
N SER A 105 3.92 10.82 -11.70
CA SER A 105 5.13 10.68 -10.90
C SER A 105 4.87 10.26 -9.46
N VAL A 106 5.91 9.76 -8.82
CA VAL A 106 5.94 9.52 -7.38
C VAL A 106 7.14 10.23 -6.76
N THR A 107 6.92 10.85 -5.62
CA THR A 107 7.95 11.55 -4.85
C THR A 107 8.27 10.76 -3.59
N VAL A 108 9.55 10.56 -3.35
CA VAL A 108 10.08 9.77 -2.23
C VAL A 108 11.17 10.54 -1.49
N THR A 109 11.49 10.09 -0.28
CA THR A 109 12.66 10.58 0.48
C THR A 109 13.71 9.49 0.57
N VAL A 110 14.95 9.81 0.23
CA VAL A 110 16.14 8.98 0.45
C VAL A 110 16.82 9.46 1.73
N PRO A 111 16.96 8.63 2.78
CA PRO A 111 17.57 9.04 4.03
C PRO A 111 19.02 9.49 3.86
N ALA A 112 19.40 10.59 4.53
CA ALA A 112 20.78 11.09 4.53
C ALA A 112 21.69 10.25 5.42
N ALA A 113 21.17 9.69 6.50
CA ALA A 113 21.90 8.77 7.38
C ALA A 113 21.45 7.35 7.14
N GLN A 114 22.38 6.46 6.98
CA GLN A 114 22.14 5.04 6.75
C GLN A 114 22.95 4.22 7.73
N THR A 115 22.36 3.15 8.24
CA THR A 115 23.02 2.23 9.17
C THR A 115 23.21 0.89 8.46
N ALA A 116 24.46 0.47 8.29
CA ALA A 116 24.73 -0.84 7.72
C ALA A 116 24.31 -1.94 8.72
N GLU A 117 23.55 -2.92 8.23
CA GLU A 117 23.14 -4.09 9.01
C GLU A 117 23.85 -5.33 8.49
N GLY A 118 24.83 -5.81 9.23
CA GLY A 118 25.65 -6.94 8.83
C GLY A 118 26.37 -6.71 7.50
N ASP A 119 26.17 -7.60 6.54
CA ASP A 119 26.70 -7.46 5.17
C ASP A 119 25.74 -6.76 4.20
N GLY A 120 24.61 -6.28 4.69
CA GLY A 120 23.54 -5.70 3.91
C GLY A 120 23.49 -4.17 3.89
N TYR A 121 22.44 -3.66 3.36
CA TYR A 121 22.08 -2.25 3.32
C TYR A 121 21.11 -1.92 4.45
N ASP A 122 21.06 -0.64 4.81
CA ASP A 122 19.95 -0.13 5.61
C ASP A 122 18.65 -0.29 4.80
N ALA A 123 17.72 -1.10 5.30
CA ALA A 123 16.45 -1.36 4.63
C ALA A 123 15.66 -0.07 4.35
N LYS A 124 15.78 0.95 5.23
CA LYS A 124 15.13 2.25 5.06
C LYS A 124 15.73 3.09 3.95
N ALA A 125 17.00 2.85 3.62
CA ALA A 125 17.70 3.59 2.57
C ALA A 125 17.56 2.94 1.19
N ALA A 126 17.14 1.69 1.16
CA ALA A 126 17.00 0.94 -0.07
C ALA A 126 15.63 1.19 -0.73
N VAL A 127 15.36 2.45 -1.03
CA VAL A 127 14.07 2.88 -1.59
C VAL A 127 13.83 2.26 -2.96
N SER A 128 12.66 1.67 -3.11
CA SER A 128 12.20 1.07 -4.37
C SER A 128 10.81 1.58 -4.72
N VAL A 129 10.55 1.67 -6.00
CA VAL A 129 9.28 2.14 -6.54
C VAL A 129 8.73 1.17 -7.58
N ALA A 130 7.42 1.11 -7.67
CA ALA A 130 6.72 0.37 -8.70
C ALA A 130 5.69 1.25 -9.40
N HIS A 131 5.44 0.93 -10.66
CA HIS A 131 4.39 1.53 -11.47
C HIS A 131 3.71 0.41 -12.25
N THR A 132 2.38 0.42 -12.25
CA THR A 132 1.61 -0.60 -13.00
C THR A 132 0.23 -0.09 -13.38
N VAL A 133 -0.31 -0.69 -14.44
CA VAL A 133 -1.71 -0.58 -14.86
C VAL A 133 -2.49 -1.87 -14.61
N SER A 134 -1.93 -2.75 -13.80
CA SER A 134 -2.51 -4.05 -13.41
C SER A 134 -2.46 -4.24 -11.88
N GLU A 135 -2.88 -5.40 -11.40
CA GLU A 135 -2.83 -5.75 -9.98
C GLU A 135 -1.45 -6.27 -9.53
N SER A 136 -0.45 -6.24 -10.39
CA SER A 136 0.90 -6.73 -10.10
C SER A 136 1.92 -5.59 -10.11
N LEU A 137 2.54 -5.35 -8.97
CA LEU A 137 3.59 -4.35 -8.78
C LEU A 137 4.96 -5.02 -8.81
N THR A 138 5.85 -4.53 -9.68
CA THR A 138 7.26 -4.94 -9.69
C THR A 138 8.10 -3.76 -9.24
N PHE A 139 8.68 -3.86 -8.05
CA PHE A 139 9.47 -2.81 -7.44
C PHE A 139 10.89 -2.79 -7.97
N GLN A 140 11.36 -1.61 -8.34
CA GLN A 140 12.71 -1.35 -8.82
C GLN A 140 13.40 -0.39 -7.87
N ALA A 141 14.68 -0.66 -7.56
CA ALA A 141 15.48 0.26 -6.76
C ALA A 141 15.72 1.57 -7.52
N ILE A 142 15.54 2.71 -6.84
CA ILE A 142 15.77 4.03 -7.43
C ILE A 142 17.23 4.48 -7.36
N GLY A 143 18.05 3.76 -6.61
CA GLY A 143 19.46 4.07 -6.41
C GLY A 143 20.35 2.83 -6.46
N GLY A 144 21.63 3.07 -6.39
CA GLY A 144 22.67 2.05 -6.25
C GLY A 144 23.24 2.04 -4.83
N GLY A 145 24.07 1.06 -4.54
CA GLY A 145 24.82 0.95 -3.29
C GLY A 145 26.31 0.88 -3.54
N ILE A 146 27.08 1.35 -2.56
CA ILE A 146 28.53 1.23 -2.53
C ILE A 146 28.91 0.35 -1.34
N LYS A 147 29.57 -0.79 -1.62
CA LYS A 147 30.13 -1.64 -0.56
C LYS A 147 31.56 -1.21 -0.29
N LEU A 148 31.80 -0.74 0.94
CA LEU A 148 33.13 -0.33 1.37
C LEU A 148 33.67 -1.38 2.34
N ASN A 149 34.85 -1.92 2.03
CA ASN A 149 35.56 -2.84 2.93
C ASN A 149 36.66 -2.10 3.69
N PHE A 150 36.50 -1.99 4.99
CA PHE A 150 37.51 -1.38 5.87
C PHE A 150 38.30 -2.45 6.61
N GLN A 151 39.60 -2.33 6.57
CA GLN A 151 40.51 -3.16 7.40
C GLN A 151 40.93 -2.46 8.69
N MET A 152 40.28 -1.34 9.01
CA MET A 152 40.57 -0.54 10.20
C MET A 152 39.51 -0.79 11.26
N SER A 153 39.91 -0.98 12.52
CA SER A 153 39.00 -1.04 13.63
C SER A 153 38.64 0.37 14.13
N GLY A 154 37.43 0.53 14.71
CA GLY A 154 36.99 1.77 15.32
C GLY A 154 36.32 2.79 14.37
N VAL A 155 36.05 2.44 13.13
CA VAL A 155 35.23 3.28 12.25
C VAL A 155 33.77 3.15 12.68
N THR A 156 33.21 4.26 13.15
CA THR A 156 31.80 4.33 13.62
C THR A 156 30.89 5.07 12.64
N LYS A 157 31.45 5.82 11.69
CA LYS A 157 30.73 6.63 10.72
C LYS A 157 31.54 6.80 9.45
N ILE A 158 30.83 6.81 8.32
CA ILE A 158 31.38 7.16 7.02
C ILE A 158 30.46 8.22 6.41
N GLU A 159 31.05 9.27 5.87
CA GLU A 159 30.32 10.28 5.12
C GLU A 159 30.72 10.23 3.65
N LEU A 160 29.70 10.24 2.81
CA LEU A 160 29.87 10.30 1.35
C LEU A 160 29.41 11.69 0.88
N GLU A 161 30.25 12.35 0.12
CA GLU A 161 29.95 13.66 -0.46
C GLU A 161 30.14 13.60 -1.98
N SER A 162 29.22 14.20 -2.72
CA SER A 162 29.35 14.35 -4.17
C SER A 162 30.29 15.50 -4.50
N VAL A 163 31.32 15.24 -5.26
CA VAL A 163 32.26 16.29 -5.74
C VAL A 163 31.64 17.20 -6.81
N ASP A 164 30.60 16.72 -7.50
CA ASP A 164 29.93 17.46 -8.58
C ASP A 164 28.65 18.17 -8.09
N GLY A 165 28.42 18.18 -6.79
CA GLY A 165 27.26 18.84 -6.18
C GLY A 165 25.92 18.11 -6.37
N TYR A 166 25.93 16.86 -6.84
CA TYR A 166 24.71 16.05 -6.92
C TYR A 166 24.20 15.69 -5.53
N THR A 167 22.89 15.75 -5.36
CA THR A 167 22.25 15.35 -4.12
C THR A 167 22.23 13.81 -4.00
N LEU A 168 22.83 13.27 -2.95
CA LEU A 168 22.88 11.82 -2.67
C LEU A 168 21.72 11.34 -1.78
N SER A 169 21.00 12.27 -1.17
CA SER A 169 19.88 12.01 -0.25
C SER A 169 18.86 13.13 -0.31
N GLY A 170 17.71 12.95 0.33
CA GLY A 170 16.63 13.93 0.33
C GLY A 170 15.50 13.53 -0.62
N THR A 171 14.76 14.51 -1.09
CA THR A 171 13.58 14.26 -1.93
C THR A 171 13.96 14.00 -3.38
N ALA A 172 13.40 12.93 -3.96
CA ALA A 172 13.51 12.56 -5.35
C ALA A 172 12.13 12.35 -5.97
N THR A 173 11.92 12.84 -7.20
CA THR A 173 10.70 12.60 -7.97
C THR A 173 11.01 11.69 -9.15
N ILE A 174 10.30 10.58 -9.22
CA ILE A 174 10.45 9.55 -10.24
C ILE A 174 9.30 9.66 -11.23
N LYS A 175 9.62 9.78 -12.52
CA LYS A 175 8.66 9.78 -13.63
C LYS A 175 8.88 8.56 -14.49
N TRP A 176 7.78 8.02 -15.01
CA TRP A 176 7.81 6.97 -16.02
C TRP A 176 7.54 7.59 -17.40
N ASN A 177 8.35 7.20 -18.36
CA ASN A 177 8.22 7.63 -19.77
C ASN A 177 7.59 6.49 -20.59
#